data_a205c7aecb0e47ae4e025ab83a1df92b
#
_entry.id   a205c7aecb0e47ae4e025ab83a1df92b
#
_cell.length_a   1.000
_cell.length_b   1.000
_cell.length_c   1.000
_cell.angle_alpha   90.00
_cell.angle_beta   90.00
_cell.angle_gamma   90.00
#
_symmetry.space_group_name_H-M   'P 1'
#
loop_
_entity.id
_entity.type
_entity.pdbx_description
1 polymer ?
#
loop_
_entity_poly.entity_id
_entity_poly.type
_entity_poly.pdbx_seq_one_letter_code
_entity_poly.pdbx_strand_id
1 'polypeptide(L)'
;MKNRRIIRKTKYCLLWAGLILIWFANSDATYRMELVNRMVNWLFFGNGYETQTENMETVSASGKYLEDMLQEYCLAGELVQGSGQKDQTVSAGQMTDEKGTDNLPAQTVIALDHRAKAIVAAMSDKYGYMREKLTDYDYMRSNFYVIDSTTSVSREELNGQDLASMDLTIDTEEKNYKVLIYHTHGTESFKDSEPGRVEDTVIGLGDYLTELLEENYGVAVYHDTTAYDMTGGELDRSAAYDYAREGVQKILAEYPSIEVVIDLHRDGVSEDTYLITEIDGKKTAQVMFLNGVSRLNKNGDIAYLANPYKTENLAFSLQMYLTAQANYDSFVRKIFVKGYRYNLDLKPRSLLVEVGSQTNTVEEAKNAMEPLAAILYKVLSGK
;
A
#
# COMPACT_ATOMS: atom_id res chain seq x y z
N MET A 1 49.81 -5.36 -17.90
CA MET A 1 49.43 -3.97 -18.31
C MET A 1 47.95 -3.62 -18.06
N LYS A 2 47.02 -4.57 -18.00
CA LYS A 2 45.56 -4.31 -17.72
C LYS A 2 45.29 -3.69 -16.35
N ASN A 3 45.94 -4.14 -15.27
CA ASN A 3 45.67 -3.67 -13.91
C ASN A 3 46.08 -2.21 -13.64
N ARG A 4 47.05 -1.67 -14.31
CA ARG A 4 47.46 -0.24 -14.14
C ARG A 4 46.44 0.74 -14.76
N ARG A 5 45.70 0.32 -15.79
CA ARG A 5 44.62 1.15 -16.40
C ARG A 5 43.37 1.23 -15.53
N ILE A 6 43.01 0.12 -14.86
CA ILE A 6 41.85 0.05 -13.96
C ILE A 6 42.10 0.93 -12.73
N ILE A 7 43.27 0.83 -12.10
CA ILE A 7 43.63 1.62 -10.91
C ILE A 7 43.69 3.14 -11.22
N ARG A 8 44.10 3.52 -12.42
CA ARG A 8 44.05 4.94 -12.82
C ARG A 8 42.61 5.44 -13.00
N LYS A 9 41.70 4.66 -13.63
CA LYS A 9 40.31 5.04 -13.81
C LYS A 9 39.61 5.20 -12.47
N THR A 10 39.83 4.27 -11.52
CA THR A 10 39.22 4.34 -10.18
C THR A 10 39.71 5.57 -9.38
N LYS A 11 40.99 5.94 -9.48
CA LYS A 11 41.52 7.16 -8.84
C LYS A 11 40.92 8.45 -9.41
N TYR A 12 40.69 8.51 -10.72
CA TYR A 12 40.00 9.65 -11.32
C TYR A 12 38.54 9.75 -10.95
N CYS A 13 37.81 8.62 -10.88
CA CYS A 13 36.42 8.60 -10.39
C CYS A 13 36.29 9.08 -8.94
N LEU A 14 37.21 8.66 -8.05
CA LEU A 14 37.23 9.11 -6.66
C LEU A 14 37.59 10.60 -6.51
N LEU A 15 38.50 11.11 -7.33
CA LEU A 15 38.87 12.53 -7.38
C LEU A 15 37.70 13.40 -7.87
N TRP A 16 36.99 12.97 -8.91
CA TRP A 16 35.79 13.65 -9.41
C TRP A 16 34.66 13.61 -8.43
N ALA A 17 34.41 12.47 -7.76
CA ALA A 17 33.44 12.36 -6.71
C ALA A 17 33.72 13.30 -5.51
N GLY A 18 35.00 13.40 -5.11
CA GLY A 18 35.43 14.34 -4.08
C GLY A 18 35.24 15.81 -4.46
N LEU A 19 35.55 16.19 -5.72
CA LEU A 19 35.34 17.55 -6.22
C LEU A 19 33.85 17.90 -6.32
N ILE A 20 33.00 16.96 -6.72
CA ILE A 20 31.56 17.13 -6.75
C ILE A 20 31.02 17.32 -5.34
N LEU A 21 31.48 16.56 -4.36
CA LEU A 21 31.06 16.71 -2.94
C LEU A 21 31.48 18.04 -2.34
N ILE A 22 32.70 18.52 -2.63
CA ILE A 22 33.21 19.83 -2.17
C ILE A 22 32.40 20.97 -2.82
N TRP A 23 32.10 20.86 -4.09
CA TRP A 23 31.32 21.84 -4.81
C TRP A 23 29.86 21.85 -4.33
N PHE A 24 29.27 20.67 -4.10
CA PHE A 24 27.94 20.51 -3.55
C PHE A 24 27.82 21.10 -2.13
N ALA A 25 28.84 20.92 -1.28
CA ALA A 25 28.86 21.47 0.08
C ALA A 25 28.92 23.01 0.10
N ASN A 26 29.49 23.64 -0.94
CA ASN A 26 29.63 25.10 -1.05
C ASN A 26 28.56 25.76 -1.94
N SER A 27 27.61 25.02 -2.50
CA SER A 27 26.53 25.55 -3.33
C SER A 27 25.36 26.07 -2.48
N ASP A 28 24.58 26.98 -3.05
CA ASP A 28 23.33 27.45 -2.45
C ASP A 28 22.33 26.30 -2.23
N ALA A 29 21.51 26.38 -1.18
CA ALA A 29 20.56 25.34 -0.80
C ALA A 29 19.54 25.05 -1.91
N THR A 30 19.11 26.10 -2.62
CA THR A 30 18.14 26.01 -3.74
C THR A 30 18.76 25.25 -4.92
N TYR A 31 20.02 25.53 -5.23
CA TYR A 31 20.73 24.88 -6.32
C TYR A 31 21.05 23.40 -6.01
N ARG A 32 21.30 23.08 -4.73
CA ARG A 32 21.48 21.69 -4.28
C ARG A 32 20.21 20.87 -4.50
N MET A 33 19.05 21.44 -4.17
CA MET A 33 17.75 20.79 -4.33
C MET A 33 17.46 20.51 -5.81
N GLU A 34 17.71 21.48 -6.68
CA GLU A 34 17.51 21.32 -8.13
C GLU A 34 18.42 20.25 -8.74
N LEU A 35 19.67 20.18 -8.29
CA LEU A 35 20.63 19.18 -8.78
C LEU A 35 20.26 17.76 -8.28
N VAL A 36 19.83 17.63 -7.04
CA VAL A 36 19.34 16.35 -6.48
C VAL A 36 18.09 15.90 -7.22
N ASN A 37 17.14 16.77 -7.49
CA ASN A 37 15.96 16.46 -8.29
C ASN A 37 16.32 16.00 -9.71
N ARG A 38 17.24 16.66 -10.37
CA ARG A 38 17.75 16.26 -11.70
C ARG A 38 18.48 14.92 -11.67
N MET A 39 19.28 14.65 -10.62
CA MET A 39 19.98 13.36 -10.46
C MET A 39 19.00 12.22 -10.13
N VAL A 40 18.01 12.45 -9.28
CA VAL A 40 16.97 11.49 -8.96
C VAL A 40 16.14 11.18 -10.21
N ASN A 41 15.70 12.20 -10.95
CA ASN A 41 14.97 12.01 -12.20
C ASN A 41 15.82 11.26 -13.25
N TRP A 42 17.13 11.53 -13.33
CA TRP A 42 18.01 10.80 -14.24
C TRP A 42 18.26 9.35 -13.81
N LEU A 43 18.44 9.09 -12.51
CA LEU A 43 18.71 7.75 -11.96
C LEU A 43 17.49 6.82 -12.01
N PHE A 44 16.30 7.38 -11.80
CA PHE A 44 15.08 6.58 -11.67
C PHE A 44 14.16 6.63 -12.90
N PHE A 45 14.30 7.63 -13.78
CA PHE A 45 13.35 7.85 -14.88
C PHE A 45 14.01 7.96 -16.28
N GLY A 46 15.32 7.79 -16.41
CA GLY A 46 16.01 7.77 -17.71
C GLY A 46 15.91 9.08 -18.50
N ASN A 47 16.95 9.40 -19.27
CA ASN A 47 17.20 10.63 -20.01
C ASN A 47 15.99 11.40 -20.55
N GLY A 48 15.89 12.64 -20.10
CA GLY A 48 15.42 13.78 -20.84
C GLY A 48 14.12 14.42 -20.38
N TYR A 49 14.22 15.49 -19.58
CA TYR A 49 13.33 16.64 -19.69
C TYR A 49 13.96 17.86 -19.00
N GLU A 50 13.95 18.99 -19.72
CA GLU A 50 14.24 20.32 -19.18
C GLU A 50 12.98 20.87 -18.51
N THR A 51 13.09 21.27 -17.24
CA THR A 51 11.99 21.92 -16.50
C THR A 51 12.03 23.42 -16.69
N GLN A 52 10.91 24.01 -17.11
CA GLN A 52 10.66 25.44 -17.00
C GLN A 52 10.19 25.77 -15.57
N THR A 53 10.84 26.77 -14.98
CA THR A 53 10.53 27.27 -13.64
C THR A 53 9.39 28.28 -13.70
N GLU A 54 8.23 28.00 -13.08
CA GLU A 54 7.28 29.03 -12.66
C GLU A 54 6.57 28.65 -11.35
N ASN A 55 6.67 29.60 -10.40
CA ASN A 55 5.87 29.85 -9.18
C ASN A 55 6.03 28.97 -7.93
N MET A 56 6.72 29.56 -6.97
CA MET A 56 7.23 29.03 -5.70
C MET A 56 6.30 29.22 -4.47
N GLU A 57 4.99 29.08 -4.54
CA GLU A 57 4.12 29.25 -3.34
C GLU A 57 3.28 28.03 -2.92
N THR A 58 3.26 26.95 -3.71
CA THR A 58 2.50 25.71 -3.38
C THR A 58 3.37 24.54 -2.92
N VAL A 59 4.66 24.75 -2.70
CA VAL A 59 5.67 23.68 -2.50
C VAL A 59 5.76 23.13 -1.05
N SER A 60 4.98 23.63 -0.07
CA SER A 60 5.33 23.36 1.34
C SER A 60 5.00 21.94 1.85
N ALA A 61 4.00 21.25 1.31
CA ALA A 61 3.64 19.90 1.78
C ALA A 61 4.29 18.78 0.97
N SER A 62 4.30 18.87 -0.36
CA SER A 62 4.93 17.86 -1.24
C SER A 62 6.46 17.91 -1.17
N GLY A 63 7.05 19.10 -0.99
CA GLY A 63 8.50 19.24 -0.78
C GLY A 63 8.99 18.54 0.48
N LYS A 64 8.20 18.60 1.56
CA LYS A 64 8.53 17.92 2.82
C LYS A 64 8.40 16.40 2.71
N TYR A 65 7.42 15.91 1.97
CA TYR A 65 7.24 14.49 1.69
C TYR A 65 8.44 13.91 0.91
N LEU A 66 8.92 14.65 -0.10
CA LEU A 66 10.09 14.27 -0.88
C LEU A 66 11.39 14.34 -0.04
N GLU A 67 11.51 15.33 0.83
CA GLU A 67 12.65 15.51 1.74
C GLU A 67 12.73 14.39 2.77
N ASP A 68 11.60 14.00 3.35
CA ASP A 68 11.50 12.85 4.28
C ASP A 68 11.82 11.53 3.54
N MET A 69 11.34 11.35 2.31
CA MET A 69 11.63 10.19 1.48
C MET A 69 13.11 10.10 1.07
N LEU A 70 13.73 11.21 0.70
CA LEU A 70 15.15 11.28 0.32
C LEU A 70 16.08 11.09 1.54
N GLN A 71 15.71 11.58 2.72
CA GLN A 71 16.42 11.30 3.96
C GLN A 71 16.39 9.80 4.29
N GLU A 72 15.29 9.13 4.04
CA GLU A 72 15.13 7.69 4.27
C GLU A 72 16.08 6.87 3.39
N TYR A 73 16.24 7.23 2.10
CA TYR A 73 17.17 6.56 1.18
C TYR A 73 18.65 6.85 1.50
N CYS A 74 18.98 8.05 1.94
CA CYS A 74 20.36 8.39 2.31
C CYS A 74 20.84 7.70 3.59
N LEU A 75 19.92 7.47 4.57
CA LEU A 75 20.23 6.79 5.83
C LEU A 75 20.35 5.27 5.71
N ALA A 76 19.69 4.64 4.72
CA ALA A 76 19.87 3.22 4.45
C ALA A 76 21.30 2.87 4.00
N GLY A 77 22.03 3.84 3.44
CA GLY A 77 23.45 3.69 3.08
C GLY A 77 24.42 3.75 4.26
N GLU A 78 24.06 4.38 5.37
CA GLU A 78 24.94 4.53 6.55
C GLU A 78 24.77 3.40 7.58
N LEU A 79 23.67 2.63 7.56
CA LEU A 79 23.40 1.56 8.53
C LEU A 79 24.12 0.24 8.25
N VAL A 80 24.97 0.17 7.23
CA VAL A 80 25.85 -1.00 6.99
C VAL A 80 27.15 -0.93 7.80
N GLN A 81 27.43 0.18 8.52
CA GLN A 81 28.60 0.28 9.39
C GLN A 81 28.20 0.76 10.79
N GLY A 82 28.04 -0.14 11.73
CA GLY A 82 28.00 0.22 13.13
C GLY A 82 27.15 -0.67 14.03
N SER A 83 27.64 -1.85 14.37
CA SER A 83 27.17 -2.65 15.50
C SER A 83 27.70 -2.08 16.81
N GLY A 84 26.84 -1.92 17.81
CA GLY A 84 27.33 -1.90 19.18
C GLY A 84 26.56 -1.05 20.19
N GLN A 85 25.81 -1.73 21.06
CA GLN A 85 25.67 -1.49 22.51
C GLN A 85 24.60 -0.55 23.07
N LYS A 86 23.76 -1.17 23.82
CA LYS A 86 23.35 -1.10 25.26
C LYS A 86 21.95 -0.58 25.58
N ASP A 87 21.26 -1.50 26.29
CA ASP A 87 20.10 -1.33 27.16
C ASP A 87 20.12 -0.10 28.05
N GLN A 88 18.98 0.54 28.20
CA GLN A 88 18.54 1.09 29.50
C GLN A 88 17.00 1.08 29.61
N THR A 89 16.54 0.35 30.58
CA THR A 89 15.18 0.28 31.14
C THR A 89 14.76 1.59 31.76
N VAL A 90 13.55 2.08 31.48
CA VAL A 90 12.86 3.05 32.34
C VAL A 90 11.40 2.59 32.52
N SER A 91 11.01 2.61 33.77
CA SER A 91 9.83 2.04 34.40
C SER A 91 8.52 2.75 34.07
N ALA A 92 7.44 1.95 34.18
CA ALA A 92 6.03 2.29 34.04
C ALA A 92 5.56 3.41 34.98
N GLY A 93 4.76 4.33 34.44
CA GLY A 93 3.88 5.22 35.20
C GLY A 93 2.44 4.94 34.83
N GLN A 94 1.65 4.52 35.80
CA GLN A 94 0.20 4.29 35.70
C GLN A 94 -0.53 5.59 35.41
N MET A 95 -1.47 5.55 34.46
CA MET A 95 -2.61 6.47 34.39
C MET A 95 -3.90 5.70 34.14
N THR A 96 -4.87 6.05 34.94
CA THR A 96 -6.15 5.41 35.19
C THR A 96 -7.15 5.65 34.06
N ASP A 97 -8.00 4.60 33.84
CA ASP A 97 -9.15 4.52 32.96
C ASP A 97 -10.19 5.61 33.13
N GLU A 98 -10.75 6.08 32.02
CA GLU A 98 -12.17 6.41 31.95
C GLU A 98 -12.78 5.77 30.68
N LYS A 99 -13.74 4.90 30.93
CA LYS A 99 -14.50 4.12 29.96
C LYS A 99 -15.56 4.98 29.29
N GLY A 100 -15.55 5.03 27.95
CA GLY A 100 -16.73 5.27 27.15
C GLY A 100 -17.08 3.99 26.39
N THR A 101 -17.90 3.13 26.96
CA THR A 101 -18.50 1.99 26.25
C THR A 101 -19.79 2.45 25.60
N ASP A 102 -19.76 2.70 24.29
CA ASP A 102 -20.99 2.76 23.49
C ASP A 102 -21.62 1.36 23.45
N ASN A 103 -22.82 1.24 24.02
CA ASN A 103 -23.60 0.01 24.10
C ASN A 103 -24.15 -0.35 22.71
N LEU A 104 -23.42 -1.18 21.97
CA LEU A 104 -23.99 -1.90 20.81
C LEU A 104 -25.09 -2.87 21.30
N PRO A 105 -26.21 -3.03 20.58
CA PRO A 105 -27.28 -3.99 20.94
C PRO A 105 -26.70 -5.39 21.06
N ALA A 106 -27.15 -6.14 22.06
CA ALA A 106 -26.66 -7.49 22.36
C ALA A 106 -26.77 -8.46 21.14
N GLN A 107 -27.73 -8.24 20.24
CA GLN A 107 -27.88 -9.01 19.00
C GLN A 107 -26.75 -8.74 18.02
N THR A 108 -26.23 -7.51 17.95
CA THR A 108 -25.07 -7.14 17.09
C THR A 108 -23.79 -7.79 17.61
N VAL A 109 -23.59 -7.80 18.93
CA VAL A 109 -22.41 -8.44 19.56
C VAL A 109 -22.41 -9.96 19.35
N ILE A 110 -23.59 -10.60 19.40
CA ILE A 110 -23.72 -12.05 19.15
C ILE A 110 -23.43 -12.37 17.68
N ALA A 111 -23.90 -11.55 16.73
CA ALA A 111 -23.61 -11.73 15.29
C ALA A 111 -22.14 -11.57 14.97
N LEU A 112 -21.47 -10.60 15.59
CA LEU A 112 -20.02 -10.36 15.45
C LEU A 112 -19.20 -11.55 15.96
N ASP A 113 -19.56 -12.11 17.12
CA ASP A 113 -18.86 -13.29 17.68
C ASP A 113 -19.05 -14.54 16.79
N HIS A 114 -20.24 -14.73 16.19
CA HIS A 114 -20.48 -15.82 15.27
C HIS A 114 -19.70 -15.72 13.97
N ARG A 115 -19.53 -14.50 13.42
CA ARG A 115 -18.77 -14.28 12.20
C ARG A 115 -17.29 -14.50 12.39
N ALA A 116 -16.70 -13.89 13.42
CA ALA A 116 -15.29 -14.13 13.77
C ALA A 116 -15.02 -15.63 14.00
N LYS A 117 -15.97 -16.32 14.64
CA LYS A 117 -15.90 -17.76 14.84
C LYS A 117 -15.99 -18.52 13.51
N ALA A 118 -16.81 -18.09 12.55
CA ALA A 118 -16.94 -18.75 11.25
C ALA A 118 -15.68 -18.60 10.40
N ILE A 119 -15.11 -17.38 10.30
CA ILE A 119 -13.84 -17.13 9.59
C ILE A 119 -12.73 -17.95 10.23
N VAL A 120 -12.59 -17.90 11.56
CA VAL A 120 -11.55 -18.62 12.30
C VAL A 120 -11.78 -20.14 12.22
N ALA A 121 -13.02 -20.63 12.19
CA ALA A 121 -13.33 -22.03 12.03
C ALA A 121 -12.95 -22.53 10.64
N ALA A 122 -13.31 -21.82 9.57
CA ALA A 122 -12.91 -22.16 8.20
C ALA A 122 -11.37 -22.21 8.04
N MET A 123 -10.67 -21.31 8.73
CA MET A 123 -9.21 -21.30 8.77
C MET A 123 -8.65 -22.45 9.63
N SER A 124 -9.29 -22.76 10.77
CA SER A 124 -8.87 -23.85 11.67
C SER A 124 -8.99 -25.22 10.99
N ASP A 125 -10.03 -25.42 10.19
CA ASP A 125 -10.23 -26.68 9.45
C ASP A 125 -9.14 -26.89 8.38
N LYS A 126 -8.68 -25.82 7.74
CA LYS A 126 -7.65 -25.89 6.70
C LYS A 126 -6.22 -25.92 7.25
N TYR A 127 -5.94 -25.21 8.35
CA TYR A 127 -4.59 -24.99 8.87
C TYR A 127 -4.35 -25.44 10.31
N GLY A 128 -5.33 -26.09 10.95
CA GLY A 128 -5.20 -26.90 12.17
C GLY A 128 -4.76 -26.22 13.49
N TYR A 129 -4.30 -24.96 13.47
CA TYR A 129 -3.72 -24.31 14.66
C TYR A 129 -3.93 -22.79 14.74
N MET A 130 -4.74 -22.20 13.86
CA MET A 130 -4.64 -20.74 13.68
C MET A 130 -5.30 -19.89 14.74
N ARG A 131 -6.38 -20.34 15.38
CA ARG A 131 -7.13 -19.53 16.35
C ARG A 131 -6.25 -19.07 17.53
N GLU A 132 -5.49 -20.00 18.12
CA GLU A 132 -4.59 -19.71 19.23
C GLU A 132 -3.39 -18.86 18.80
N LYS A 133 -3.05 -18.88 17.52
CA LYS A 133 -1.92 -18.16 16.92
C LYS A 133 -2.25 -16.73 16.53
N LEU A 134 -3.53 -16.36 16.38
CA LEU A 134 -3.90 -14.98 16.02
C LEU A 134 -3.57 -13.94 17.10
N THR A 135 -3.40 -14.37 18.36
CA THR A 135 -2.95 -13.50 19.46
C THR A 135 -1.43 -13.47 19.62
N ASP A 136 -0.72 -14.35 18.91
CA ASP A 136 0.75 -14.41 18.95
C ASP A 136 1.33 -13.41 17.92
N TYR A 137 1.87 -12.32 18.40
CA TYR A 137 2.46 -11.26 17.56
C TYR A 137 3.57 -11.76 16.64
N ASP A 138 4.46 -12.61 17.14
CA ASP A 138 5.61 -13.08 16.36
C ASP A 138 5.13 -14.04 15.26
N TYR A 139 4.08 -14.82 15.55
CA TYR A 139 3.42 -15.65 14.54
C TYR A 139 2.70 -14.80 13.50
N MET A 140 1.89 -13.81 13.90
CA MET A 140 1.21 -12.87 13.00
C MET A 140 2.21 -12.20 12.06
N ARG A 141 3.23 -11.58 12.62
CA ARG A 141 4.29 -10.92 11.88
C ARG A 141 5.01 -11.86 10.92
N SER A 142 5.34 -13.07 11.35
CA SER A 142 6.12 -14.00 10.54
C SER A 142 5.32 -14.66 9.42
N ASN A 143 4.01 -14.86 9.59
CA ASN A 143 3.18 -15.61 8.65
C ASN A 143 2.31 -14.74 7.75
N PHE A 144 1.79 -13.60 8.27
CA PHE A 144 0.82 -12.80 7.54
C PHE A 144 1.35 -11.47 7.04
N TYR A 145 2.42 -10.92 7.66
CA TYR A 145 2.87 -9.56 7.36
C TYR A 145 4.33 -9.52 6.89
N VAL A 146 4.60 -8.57 6.02
CA VAL A 146 5.94 -8.03 5.74
C VAL A 146 5.89 -6.57 6.21
N ILE A 147 6.65 -6.25 7.25
CA ILE A 147 6.72 -4.89 7.77
C ILE A 147 7.98 -4.24 7.21
N ASP A 148 7.81 -3.11 6.52
CA ASP A 148 8.91 -2.32 5.98
C ASP A 148 9.88 -1.93 7.10
N SER A 149 11.18 -1.97 6.80
CA SER A 149 12.24 -1.73 7.80
C SER A 149 12.20 -0.33 8.40
N THR A 150 11.54 0.61 7.76
CA THR A 150 11.43 2.02 8.19
C THR A 150 10.29 2.27 9.16
N THR A 151 9.38 1.28 9.32
CA THR A 151 8.20 1.39 10.19
C THR A 151 8.08 0.24 11.18
N SER A 152 7.09 0.33 12.04
CA SER A 152 6.75 -0.70 13.02
C SER A 152 5.25 -0.69 13.31
N VAL A 153 4.74 -1.85 13.72
CA VAL A 153 3.38 -2.03 14.23
C VAL A 153 3.47 -2.71 15.58
N SER A 154 2.73 -2.22 16.56
CA SER A 154 2.80 -2.73 17.93
C SER A 154 2.08 -4.09 18.07
N ARG A 155 2.27 -4.75 19.22
CA ARG A 155 1.58 -6.00 19.55
C ARG A 155 0.07 -5.81 19.64
N GLU A 156 -0.35 -4.67 20.18
CA GLU A 156 -1.75 -4.29 20.32
C GLU A 156 -2.40 -4.05 18.94
N GLU A 157 -1.69 -3.39 18.03
CA GLU A 157 -2.15 -3.12 16.67
C GLU A 157 -2.26 -4.39 15.82
N LEU A 158 -1.43 -5.42 16.04
CA LEU A 158 -1.45 -6.70 15.34
C LEU A 158 -2.11 -7.83 16.16
N ASN A 159 -3.03 -7.52 17.06
CA ASN A 159 -3.86 -8.54 17.68
C ASN A 159 -4.83 -9.11 16.63
N GLY A 160 -4.46 -10.24 16.04
CA GLY A 160 -5.22 -10.84 14.95
C GLY A 160 -6.62 -11.31 15.36
N GLN A 161 -6.84 -11.63 16.63
CA GLN A 161 -8.19 -11.99 17.12
C GLN A 161 -9.10 -10.75 17.10
N ASP A 162 -8.65 -9.61 17.57
CA ASP A 162 -9.42 -8.37 17.57
C ASP A 162 -9.67 -7.91 16.14
N LEU A 163 -8.62 -7.92 15.28
CA LEU A 163 -8.73 -7.54 13.88
C LEU A 163 -9.68 -8.47 13.08
N ALA A 164 -9.63 -9.78 13.30
CA ALA A 164 -10.50 -10.75 12.62
C ALA A 164 -11.96 -10.70 13.12
N SER A 165 -12.20 -10.21 14.34
CA SER A 165 -13.55 -10.09 14.92
C SER A 165 -14.24 -8.76 14.63
N MET A 166 -13.52 -7.78 14.06
CA MET A 166 -14.10 -6.47 13.74
C MET A 166 -15.21 -6.59 12.68
N ASP A 167 -16.34 -5.92 12.89
CA ASP A 167 -17.41 -5.87 11.89
C ASP A 167 -17.06 -4.94 10.73
N LEU A 168 -16.83 -5.55 9.57
CA LEU A 168 -16.56 -4.85 8.32
C LEU A 168 -17.71 -4.99 7.32
N THR A 169 -18.87 -5.50 7.74
CA THR A 169 -20.03 -5.63 6.86
C THR A 169 -20.57 -4.28 6.45
N ILE A 170 -21.14 -4.26 5.25
CA ILE A 170 -21.91 -3.14 4.69
C ILE A 170 -23.24 -3.68 4.16
N ASP A 171 -24.18 -2.79 3.92
CA ASP A 171 -25.39 -3.16 3.18
C ASP A 171 -25.05 -3.29 1.69
N THR A 172 -24.81 -4.53 1.24
CA THR A 172 -24.48 -4.84 -0.15
C THR A 172 -25.70 -4.82 -1.09
N GLU A 173 -26.91 -4.72 -0.57
CA GLU A 173 -28.17 -4.71 -1.36
C GLU A 173 -28.64 -3.27 -1.64
N GLU A 174 -28.01 -2.26 -1.02
CA GLU A 174 -28.31 -0.85 -1.27
C GLU A 174 -27.88 -0.45 -2.68
N LYS A 175 -28.75 0.28 -3.39
CA LYS A 175 -28.51 0.69 -4.79
C LYS A 175 -27.56 1.88 -4.97
N ASN A 176 -27.27 2.60 -3.88
CA ASN A 176 -26.30 3.68 -3.92
C ASN A 176 -24.89 3.09 -3.91
N TYR A 177 -23.92 3.80 -4.51
CA TYR A 177 -22.53 3.37 -4.52
C TYR A 177 -22.00 3.06 -3.11
N LYS A 178 -21.45 1.87 -2.94
CA LYS A 178 -20.88 1.36 -1.68
C LYS A 178 -19.38 1.23 -1.74
N VAL A 179 -18.84 0.94 -2.92
CA VAL A 179 -17.41 0.75 -3.15
C VAL A 179 -16.93 1.82 -4.13
N LEU A 180 -15.83 2.46 -3.82
CA LEU A 180 -15.06 3.26 -4.75
C LEU A 180 -13.80 2.47 -5.15
N ILE A 181 -13.59 2.28 -6.45
CA ILE A 181 -12.33 1.82 -7.02
C ILE A 181 -11.69 3.02 -7.70
N TYR A 182 -10.41 3.26 -7.45
CA TYR A 182 -9.61 4.30 -8.09
C TYR A 182 -8.17 3.83 -8.26
N HIS A 183 -7.33 4.62 -8.92
CA HIS A 183 -5.95 4.28 -9.24
C HIS A 183 -5.05 5.49 -9.06
N THR A 184 -4.27 5.53 -7.97
CA THR A 184 -3.26 6.58 -7.80
C THR A 184 -2.27 6.60 -8.98
N HIS A 185 -1.95 5.41 -9.53
CA HIS A 185 -1.10 5.22 -10.70
C HIS A 185 -1.85 4.56 -11.86
N GLY A 186 -2.82 5.28 -12.46
CA GLY A 186 -3.69 4.75 -13.51
C GLY A 186 -2.97 4.30 -14.79
N THR A 187 -1.74 4.76 -15.01
CA THR A 187 -0.93 4.35 -16.19
C THR A 187 -0.14 3.06 -15.98
N GLU A 188 -0.25 2.40 -14.82
CA GLU A 188 0.43 1.14 -14.59
C GLU A 188 -0.05 0.04 -15.54
N SER A 189 0.90 -0.55 -16.25
CA SER A 189 0.70 -1.51 -17.33
C SER A 189 1.41 -2.83 -17.05
N PHE A 190 1.12 -3.85 -17.84
CA PHE A 190 1.63 -5.20 -17.74
C PHE A 190 2.56 -5.52 -18.91
N LYS A 191 3.17 -6.71 -18.88
CA LYS A 191 4.20 -7.14 -19.82
C LYS A 191 3.78 -7.06 -21.29
N ASP A 192 2.51 -7.34 -21.58
CA ASP A 192 1.92 -7.43 -22.93
C ASP A 192 0.91 -6.31 -23.21
N SER A 193 0.83 -5.28 -22.34
CA SER A 193 -0.01 -4.12 -22.59
C SER A 193 0.38 -3.41 -23.87
N GLU A 194 -0.60 -3.06 -24.69
CA GLU A 194 -0.37 -2.26 -25.88
C GLU A 194 -0.29 -0.77 -25.51
N PRO A 195 0.71 -0.03 -25.99
CA PRO A 195 0.84 1.39 -25.68
C PRO A 195 -0.41 2.20 -26.02
N GLY A 196 -0.93 2.95 -25.04
CA GLY A 196 -2.12 3.80 -25.23
C GLY A 196 -3.47 3.08 -25.06
N ARG A 197 -3.46 1.78 -24.80
CA ARG A 197 -4.67 1.02 -24.47
C ARG A 197 -4.91 1.02 -22.97
N VAL A 198 -5.89 1.84 -22.53
CA VAL A 198 -6.24 1.97 -21.09
C VAL A 198 -6.78 0.65 -20.54
N GLU A 199 -7.49 -0.13 -21.34
CA GLU A 199 -8.02 -1.45 -20.99
C GLU A 199 -6.95 -2.51 -20.69
N ASP A 200 -5.69 -2.23 -21.02
CA ASP A 200 -4.53 -3.08 -20.71
C ASP A 200 -3.75 -2.59 -19.48
N THR A 201 -4.29 -1.60 -18.77
CA THR A 201 -3.70 -1.05 -17.53
C THR A 201 -4.51 -1.47 -16.30
N VAL A 202 -4.09 -1.00 -15.12
CA VAL A 202 -4.85 -1.20 -13.88
C VAL A 202 -6.27 -0.62 -13.94
N ILE A 203 -6.50 0.41 -14.79
CA ILE A 203 -7.86 0.94 -15.01
C ILE A 203 -8.75 -0.13 -15.65
N GLY A 204 -8.27 -0.85 -16.66
CA GLY A 204 -9.05 -1.95 -17.26
C GLY A 204 -9.28 -3.12 -16.30
N LEU A 205 -8.41 -3.33 -15.28
CA LEU A 205 -8.70 -4.25 -14.18
C LEU A 205 -9.81 -3.73 -13.28
N GLY A 206 -9.81 -2.41 -13.00
CA GLY A 206 -10.86 -1.75 -12.25
C GLY A 206 -12.23 -1.84 -12.92
N ASP A 207 -12.29 -1.67 -14.26
CA ASP A 207 -13.51 -1.90 -15.04
C ASP A 207 -14.03 -3.32 -14.85
N TYR A 208 -13.17 -4.33 -15.00
CA TYR A 208 -13.58 -5.73 -14.87
C TYR A 208 -13.94 -6.09 -13.43
N LEU A 209 -13.25 -5.59 -12.42
CA LEU A 209 -13.62 -5.81 -11.02
C LEU A 209 -14.98 -5.17 -10.70
N THR A 210 -15.27 -3.99 -11.26
CA THR A 210 -16.57 -3.33 -11.14
C THR A 210 -17.68 -4.18 -11.73
N GLU A 211 -17.51 -4.65 -12.98
CA GLU A 211 -18.47 -5.54 -13.66
C GLU A 211 -18.76 -6.78 -12.80
N LEU A 212 -17.72 -7.45 -12.28
CA LEU A 212 -17.86 -8.64 -11.42
C LEU A 212 -18.62 -8.35 -10.14
N LEU A 213 -18.34 -7.22 -9.46
CA LEU A 213 -19.01 -6.86 -8.20
C LEU A 213 -20.48 -6.50 -8.44
N GLU A 214 -20.79 -5.80 -9.52
CA GLU A 214 -22.15 -5.41 -9.86
C GLU A 214 -22.98 -6.58 -10.39
N GLU A 215 -22.47 -7.33 -11.37
CA GLU A 215 -23.22 -8.38 -12.04
C GLU A 215 -23.35 -9.66 -11.19
N ASN A 216 -22.28 -10.09 -10.53
CA ASN A 216 -22.27 -11.35 -9.78
C ASN A 216 -22.74 -11.20 -8.34
N TYR A 217 -22.55 -10.01 -7.74
CA TYR A 217 -22.78 -9.79 -6.32
C TYR A 217 -23.79 -8.68 -5.99
N GLY A 218 -24.20 -7.89 -7.00
CA GLY A 218 -25.17 -6.80 -6.83
C GLY A 218 -24.62 -5.61 -6.01
N VAL A 219 -23.30 -5.51 -5.83
CA VAL A 219 -22.66 -4.43 -5.09
C VAL A 219 -22.47 -3.22 -5.99
N ALA A 220 -23.07 -2.09 -5.69
CA ALA A 220 -22.94 -0.86 -6.47
C ALA A 220 -21.56 -0.24 -6.30
N VAL A 221 -20.82 -0.05 -7.41
CA VAL A 221 -19.45 0.43 -7.45
C VAL A 221 -19.35 1.74 -8.22
N TYR A 222 -18.62 2.72 -7.67
CA TYR A 222 -18.13 3.87 -8.42
C TYR A 222 -16.69 3.59 -8.83
N HIS A 223 -16.45 3.47 -10.14
CA HIS A 223 -15.11 3.32 -10.67
C HIS A 223 -14.60 4.66 -11.21
N ASP A 224 -13.57 5.21 -10.59
CA ASP A 224 -12.89 6.42 -11.02
C ASP A 224 -11.72 6.07 -11.94
N THR A 225 -11.87 6.36 -13.22
CA THR A 225 -10.88 6.06 -14.28
C THR A 225 -9.87 7.18 -14.49
N THR A 226 -9.80 8.15 -13.59
CA THR A 226 -8.84 9.26 -13.66
C THR A 226 -7.42 8.74 -13.48
N ALA A 227 -6.53 9.03 -14.43
CA ALA A 227 -5.11 8.75 -14.31
C ALA A 227 -4.42 9.87 -13.52
N TYR A 228 -4.36 9.74 -12.20
CA TYR A 228 -3.82 10.75 -11.29
C TYR A 228 -2.29 10.91 -11.39
N ASP A 229 -1.61 9.99 -12.01
CA ASP A 229 -0.19 10.05 -12.34
C ASP A 229 0.10 10.76 -13.67
N MET A 230 -0.93 11.34 -14.33
CA MET A 230 -0.80 12.13 -15.55
C MET A 230 -1.19 13.58 -15.30
N THR A 231 -0.26 14.51 -15.46
CA THR A 231 -0.50 15.95 -15.29
C THR A 231 -0.13 16.69 -16.57
N GLY A 232 -1.09 17.42 -17.15
CA GLY A 232 -0.85 18.17 -18.38
C GLY A 232 -0.44 17.30 -19.60
N GLY A 233 -0.68 15.99 -19.54
CA GLY A 233 -0.29 15.03 -20.57
C GLY A 233 1.08 14.40 -20.34
N GLU A 234 1.74 14.70 -19.22
CA GLU A 234 3.03 14.14 -18.82
C GLU A 234 2.88 13.26 -17.57
N LEU A 235 3.73 12.23 -17.46
CA LEU A 235 3.74 11.32 -16.31
C LEU A 235 4.39 12.00 -15.11
N ASP A 236 3.61 12.21 -14.03
CA ASP A 236 4.08 12.73 -12.73
C ASP A 236 3.62 11.82 -11.60
N ARG A 237 4.44 10.83 -11.26
CA ARG A 237 4.17 9.91 -10.16
C ARG A 237 4.43 10.51 -8.78
N SER A 238 5.21 11.59 -8.69
CA SER A 238 5.62 12.18 -7.42
C SER A 238 4.47 12.87 -6.68
N ALA A 239 3.54 13.47 -7.41
CA ALA A 239 2.37 14.16 -6.87
C ALA A 239 1.06 13.34 -7.01
N ALA A 240 1.12 12.13 -7.59
CA ALA A 240 -0.07 11.32 -7.89
C ALA A 240 -0.95 11.06 -6.67
N TYR A 241 -0.37 10.80 -5.48
CA TYR A 241 -1.13 10.61 -4.24
C TYR A 241 -1.88 11.87 -3.79
N ASP A 242 -1.33 13.06 -4.02
CA ASP A 242 -1.99 14.32 -3.67
C ASP A 242 -3.14 14.60 -4.64
N TYR A 243 -2.94 14.40 -5.94
CA TYR A 243 -3.99 14.55 -6.96
C TYR A 243 -5.11 13.53 -6.76
N ALA A 244 -4.78 12.26 -6.52
CA ALA A 244 -5.75 11.22 -6.20
C ALA A 244 -6.55 11.56 -4.93
N ARG A 245 -5.88 12.09 -3.89
CA ARG A 245 -6.55 12.51 -2.67
C ARG A 245 -7.62 13.56 -2.93
N GLU A 246 -7.30 14.60 -3.70
CA GLU A 246 -8.25 15.65 -4.03
C GLU A 246 -9.45 15.11 -4.83
N GLY A 247 -9.20 14.25 -5.81
CA GLY A 247 -10.24 13.61 -6.61
C GLY A 247 -11.15 12.71 -5.77
N VAL A 248 -10.56 11.80 -5.01
CA VAL A 248 -11.28 10.86 -4.14
C VAL A 248 -12.09 11.60 -3.08
N GLN A 249 -11.56 12.66 -2.46
CA GLN A 249 -12.32 13.47 -1.49
C GLN A 249 -13.55 14.12 -2.13
N LYS A 250 -13.48 14.58 -3.38
CA LYS A 250 -14.63 15.14 -4.11
C LYS A 250 -15.69 14.06 -4.37
N ILE A 251 -15.28 12.87 -4.81
CA ILE A 251 -16.16 11.73 -5.04
C ILE A 251 -16.85 11.31 -3.73
N LEU A 252 -16.11 11.20 -2.63
CA LEU A 252 -16.67 10.83 -1.32
C LEU A 252 -17.62 11.88 -0.75
N ALA A 253 -17.44 13.16 -1.11
CA ALA A 253 -18.36 14.23 -0.73
C ALA A 253 -19.65 14.20 -1.58
N GLU A 254 -19.54 13.84 -2.86
CA GLU A 254 -20.68 13.70 -3.78
C GLU A 254 -21.48 12.44 -3.50
N TYR A 255 -20.81 11.33 -3.18
CA TYR A 255 -21.42 10.03 -2.89
C TYR A 255 -21.10 9.56 -1.46
N PRO A 256 -21.75 10.14 -0.45
CA PRO A 256 -21.47 9.84 0.97
C PRO A 256 -21.84 8.41 1.38
N SER A 257 -22.62 7.68 0.55
CA SER A 257 -22.95 6.26 0.72
C SER A 257 -21.77 5.31 0.54
N ILE A 258 -20.67 5.78 -0.07
CA ILE A 258 -19.45 4.98 -0.25
C ILE A 258 -18.82 4.69 1.12
N GLU A 259 -18.66 3.41 1.41
CA GLU A 259 -18.09 2.91 2.67
C GLU A 259 -16.76 2.21 2.52
N VAL A 260 -16.41 1.79 1.29
CA VAL A 260 -15.19 1.05 0.95
C VAL A 260 -14.42 1.80 -0.13
N VAL A 261 -13.10 1.90 0.03
CA VAL A 261 -12.22 2.60 -0.93
C VAL A 261 -11.06 1.68 -1.29
N ILE A 262 -10.93 1.36 -2.57
CA ILE A 262 -9.88 0.50 -3.12
C ILE A 262 -9.00 1.31 -4.04
N ASP A 263 -7.71 1.43 -3.70
CA ASP A 263 -6.66 1.92 -4.59
C ASP A 263 -6.04 0.71 -5.31
N LEU A 264 -6.39 0.52 -6.58
CA LEU A 264 -6.01 -0.67 -7.34
C LEU A 264 -4.77 -0.40 -8.18
N HIS A 265 -3.71 -1.15 -7.91
CA HIS A 265 -2.37 -1.04 -8.47
C HIS A 265 -1.86 -2.37 -9.03
N ARG A 266 -0.66 -2.33 -9.60
CA ARG A 266 0.21 -3.49 -9.78
C ARG A 266 1.55 -3.21 -9.11
N ASP A 267 2.20 -4.25 -8.55
CA ASP A 267 3.47 -4.12 -7.86
C ASP A 267 4.65 -3.83 -8.82
N GLY A 268 5.66 -3.16 -8.33
CA GLY A 268 6.93 -2.96 -9.01
C GLY A 268 8.00 -3.90 -8.46
N VAL A 269 8.42 -4.90 -9.24
CA VAL A 269 9.39 -5.92 -8.81
C VAL A 269 10.57 -6.00 -9.79
N SER A 270 11.61 -6.76 -9.42
CA SER A 270 12.70 -7.05 -10.37
C SER A 270 12.18 -7.87 -11.57
N GLU A 271 12.77 -7.68 -12.75
CA GLU A 271 12.39 -8.38 -13.99
C GLU A 271 12.44 -9.91 -13.89
N ASP A 272 13.23 -10.44 -12.95
CA ASP A 272 13.34 -11.87 -12.69
C ASP A 272 12.22 -12.40 -11.75
N THR A 273 11.36 -11.52 -11.23
CA THR A 273 10.26 -11.88 -10.32
C THR A 273 8.97 -12.06 -11.11
N TYR A 274 8.33 -13.21 -10.95
CA TYR A 274 7.06 -13.52 -11.59
C TYR A 274 6.02 -13.94 -10.55
N LEU A 275 5.01 -13.10 -10.35
CA LEU A 275 4.00 -13.23 -9.30
C LEU A 275 2.78 -13.98 -9.83
N ILE A 276 2.84 -15.31 -9.82
CA ILE A 276 1.85 -16.17 -10.47
C ILE A 276 1.40 -17.31 -9.55
N THR A 277 0.14 -17.68 -9.65
CA THR A 277 -0.46 -18.91 -9.13
C THR A 277 -1.39 -19.51 -10.19
N GLU A 278 -2.04 -20.62 -9.87
CA GLU A 278 -3.06 -21.23 -10.71
C GLU A 278 -4.37 -21.38 -9.92
N ILE A 279 -5.47 -20.86 -10.47
CA ILE A 279 -6.81 -20.97 -9.91
C ILE A 279 -7.73 -21.52 -11.01
N ASP A 280 -8.40 -22.63 -10.73
CA ASP A 280 -9.31 -23.29 -11.66
C ASP A 280 -8.70 -23.56 -13.06
N GLY A 281 -7.38 -23.91 -13.10
CA GLY A 281 -6.63 -24.17 -14.31
C GLY A 281 -6.23 -22.91 -15.10
N LYS A 282 -6.48 -21.71 -14.58
CA LYS A 282 -6.07 -20.45 -15.16
C LYS A 282 -4.82 -19.91 -14.46
N LYS A 283 -3.83 -19.46 -15.23
CA LYS A 283 -2.72 -18.68 -14.70
C LYS A 283 -3.25 -17.35 -14.14
N THR A 284 -3.00 -17.09 -12.88
CA THR A 284 -3.61 -15.99 -12.14
C THR A 284 -2.52 -15.21 -11.43
N ALA A 285 -2.48 -13.88 -11.61
CA ALA A 285 -1.55 -13.03 -10.90
C ALA A 285 -1.80 -13.08 -9.38
N GLN A 286 -0.72 -13.16 -8.59
CA GLN A 286 -0.85 -13.09 -7.14
C GLN A 286 -1.18 -11.66 -6.70
N VAL A 287 -2.00 -11.55 -5.65
CA VAL A 287 -2.41 -10.26 -5.08
C VAL A 287 -1.68 -9.98 -3.77
N MET A 288 -1.43 -8.72 -3.46
CA MET A 288 -0.93 -8.25 -2.18
C MET A 288 -1.77 -7.09 -1.67
N PHE A 289 -2.04 -7.08 -0.36
CA PHE A 289 -2.69 -5.97 0.32
C PHE A 289 -1.65 -5.11 1.03
N LEU A 290 -1.75 -3.79 0.90
CA LEU A 290 -0.85 -2.85 1.54
C LEU A 290 -1.60 -2.00 2.57
N ASN A 291 -0.99 -1.82 3.74
CA ASN A 291 -1.44 -0.91 4.79
C ASN A 291 -0.42 0.20 5.03
N GLY A 292 -0.91 1.43 5.08
CA GLY A 292 -0.16 2.61 5.47
C GLY A 292 -0.44 2.98 6.92
N VAL A 293 0.58 2.86 7.79
CA VAL A 293 0.38 3.02 9.25
C VAL A 293 0.72 4.41 9.79
N SER A 294 1.15 5.33 8.93
CA SER A 294 1.51 6.71 9.31
C SER A 294 2.51 6.78 10.46
N ARG A 295 3.53 5.92 10.43
CA ARG A 295 4.56 5.80 11.47
C ARG A 295 5.92 5.50 10.86
N LEU A 296 6.95 6.19 11.35
CA LEU A 296 8.35 5.90 11.02
C LEU A 296 9.12 5.57 12.30
N ASN A 297 10.00 4.57 12.24
CA ASN A 297 10.83 4.15 13.37
C ASN A 297 11.66 5.31 13.95
N LYS A 298 12.09 6.25 13.11
CA LYS A 298 12.88 7.40 13.49
C LYS A 298 12.10 8.44 14.30
N ASN A 299 10.83 8.69 13.92
CA ASN A 299 10.06 9.85 14.41
C ASN A 299 8.76 9.46 15.13
N GLY A 300 8.41 8.16 15.16
CA GLY A 300 7.11 7.70 15.65
C GLY A 300 5.97 8.01 14.68
N ASP A 301 4.78 8.24 15.21
CA ASP A 301 3.59 8.55 14.40
C ASP A 301 3.74 9.88 13.66
N ILE A 302 3.37 9.90 12.38
CA ILE A 302 3.48 11.07 11.51
C ILE A 302 2.22 11.93 11.67
N ALA A 303 2.28 12.91 12.56
CA ALA A 303 1.11 13.70 12.96
C ALA A 303 0.42 14.44 11.78
N TYR A 304 1.19 14.94 10.79
CA TYR A 304 0.64 15.64 9.62
C TYR A 304 0.07 14.70 8.56
N LEU A 305 0.32 13.39 8.67
CA LEU A 305 -0.26 12.34 7.82
C LEU A 305 -1.09 11.35 8.65
N ALA A 306 -1.72 11.78 9.73
CA ALA A 306 -2.47 10.90 10.62
C ALA A 306 -3.44 10.00 9.85
N ASN A 307 -3.48 8.72 10.21
CA ASN A 307 -4.47 7.75 9.73
C ASN A 307 -5.37 7.33 10.92
N PRO A 308 -6.55 7.95 11.08
CA PRO A 308 -7.47 7.62 12.16
C PRO A 308 -8.10 6.24 11.99
N TYR A 309 -8.07 5.67 10.79
CA TYR A 309 -8.67 4.38 10.44
C TYR A 309 -7.64 3.24 10.31
N LYS A 310 -6.45 3.44 10.86
CA LYS A 310 -5.35 2.46 10.78
C LYS A 310 -5.77 1.06 11.26
N THR A 311 -6.50 0.98 12.36
CA THR A 311 -6.93 -0.30 12.95
C THR A 311 -7.96 -0.99 12.06
N GLU A 312 -8.94 -0.26 11.54
CA GLU A 312 -9.96 -0.78 10.63
C GLU A 312 -9.36 -1.24 9.31
N ASN A 313 -8.39 -0.49 8.77
CA ASN A 313 -7.68 -0.87 7.54
C ASN A 313 -6.83 -2.14 7.75
N LEU A 314 -6.16 -2.28 8.91
CA LEU A 314 -5.46 -3.51 9.28
C LEU A 314 -6.41 -4.70 9.42
N ALA A 315 -7.59 -4.47 10.00
CA ALA A 315 -8.64 -5.49 10.11
C ALA A 315 -9.14 -5.90 8.72
N PHE A 316 -9.38 -4.92 7.85
CA PHE A 316 -9.86 -5.17 6.49
C PHE A 316 -8.87 -6.01 5.69
N SER A 317 -7.60 -5.61 5.64
CA SER A 317 -6.56 -6.38 4.94
C SER A 317 -6.39 -7.79 5.53
N LEU A 318 -6.44 -7.95 6.86
CA LEU A 318 -6.34 -9.26 7.49
C LEU A 318 -7.54 -10.16 7.15
N GLN A 319 -8.78 -9.65 7.22
CA GLN A 319 -9.97 -10.44 6.88
C GLN A 319 -9.98 -10.82 5.40
N MET A 320 -9.57 -9.92 4.49
CA MET A 320 -9.36 -10.23 3.07
C MET A 320 -8.32 -11.34 2.89
N TYR A 321 -7.17 -11.24 3.56
CA TYR A 321 -6.11 -12.25 3.51
C TYR A 321 -6.59 -13.61 4.02
N LEU A 322 -7.22 -13.66 5.19
CA LEU A 322 -7.71 -14.90 5.79
C LEU A 322 -8.80 -15.55 4.91
N THR A 323 -9.72 -14.74 4.36
CA THR A 323 -10.76 -15.22 3.44
C THR A 323 -10.15 -15.78 2.16
N ALA A 324 -9.13 -15.11 1.61
CA ALA A 324 -8.41 -15.60 0.44
C ALA A 324 -7.72 -16.94 0.72
N GLN A 325 -6.98 -17.04 1.83
CA GLN A 325 -6.28 -18.29 2.22
C GLN A 325 -7.25 -19.45 2.44
N ALA A 326 -8.47 -19.19 2.92
CA ALA A 326 -9.46 -20.22 3.11
C ALA A 326 -10.04 -20.76 1.79
N ASN A 327 -10.04 -19.96 0.71
CA ASN A 327 -10.70 -20.29 -0.55
C ASN A 327 -9.73 -20.58 -1.71
N TYR A 328 -8.53 -19.96 -1.71
CA TYR A 328 -7.60 -20.00 -2.85
C TYR A 328 -6.16 -20.20 -2.38
N ASP A 329 -5.51 -21.26 -2.85
CA ASP A 329 -4.12 -21.54 -2.48
C ASP A 329 -3.16 -20.55 -3.16
N SER A 330 -2.25 -19.97 -2.35
CA SER A 330 -1.18 -19.09 -2.85
C SER A 330 -1.65 -17.87 -3.68
N PHE A 331 -2.93 -17.50 -3.59
CA PHE A 331 -3.46 -16.36 -4.32
C PHE A 331 -2.97 -15.02 -3.76
N VAL A 332 -2.98 -14.88 -2.42
CA VAL A 332 -2.54 -13.66 -1.77
C VAL A 332 -1.16 -13.82 -1.16
N ARG A 333 -0.30 -12.84 -1.39
CA ARG A 333 0.99 -12.68 -0.73
C ARG A 333 0.78 -12.08 0.67
N LYS A 334 1.81 -12.13 1.53
CA LYS A 334 1.75 -11.49 2.85
C LYS A 334 1.38 -10.02 2.73
N ILE A 335 0.58 -9.54 3.68
CA ILE A 335 0.18 -8.14 3.78
C ILE A 335 1.41 -7.27 3.98
N PHE A 336 1.57 -6.22 3.17
CA PHE A 336 2.70 -5.32 3.28
C PHE A 336 2.33 -4.08 4.11
N VAL A 337 3.16 -3.78 5.11
CA VAL A 337 2.95 -2.62 5.98
C VAL A 337 4.02 -1.58 5.70
N LYS A 338 3.59 -0.38 5.33
CA LYS A 338 4.42 0.78 4.98
C LYS A 338 4.23 1.93 5.97
N GLY A 339 5.26 2.79 6.05
CA GLY A 339 5.31 3.89 7.01
C GLY A 339 4.39 5.08 6.70
N TYR A 340 4.06 5.34 5.44
CA TYR A 340 3.16 6.43 5.05
C TYR A 340 1.70 5.98 4.98
N ARG A 341 0.74 6.92 4.83
CA ARG A 341 -0.71 6.62 4.89
C ARG A 341 -1.31 6.13 3.56
N TYR A 342 -0.73 6.49 2.40
CA TYR A 342 -1.20 6.06 1.06
C TYR A 342 -2.70 6.32 0.84
N ASN A 343 -3.23 7.48 1.27
CA ASN A 343 -4.65 7.85 1.25
C ASN A 343 -5.62 6.86 1.95
N LEU A 344 -5.10 5.88 2.69
CA LEU A 344 -5.92 4.90 3.43
C LEU A 344 -6.58 5.50 4.69
N ASP A 345 -6.36 6.79 4.95
CA ASP A 345 -7.02 7.57 5.98
C ASP A 345 -8.38 8.16 5.55
N LEU A 346 -8.84 7.89 4.33
CA LEU A 346 -10.07 8.47 3.79
C LEU A 346 -11.34 7.77 4.27
N LYS A 347 -11.27 6.46 4.53
CA LYS A 347 -12.40 5.65 5.05
C LYS A 347 -11.91 4.49 5.91
N PRO A 348 -12.75 3.96 6.83
CA PRO A 348 -12.39 2.81 7.68
C PRO A 348 -12.07 1.51 6.91
N ARG A 349 -12.64 1.36 5.70
CA ARG A 349 -12.40 0.21 4.81
C ARG A 349 -11.66 0.66 3.57
N SER A 350 -10.48 1.29 3.78
CA SER A 350 -9.57 1.64 2.69
C SER A 350 -8.49 0.58 2.55
N LEU A 351 -8.21 0.20 1.31
CA LEU A 351 -7.21 -0.84 0.99
C LEU A 351 -6.49 -0.49 -0.31
N LEU A 352 -5.16 -0.56 -0.30
CA LEU A 352 -4.37 -0.58 -1.52
C LEU A 352 -4.13 -2.04 -1.91
N VAL A 353 -4.41 -2.36 -3.17
CA VAL A 353 -4.36 -3.71 -3.71
C VAL A 353 -3.37 -3.75 -4.87
N GLU A 354 -2.31 -4.53 -4.73
CA GLU A 354 -1.33 -4.81 -5.78
C GLU A 354 -1.71 -6.10 -6.50
N VAL A 355 -1.98 -6.03 -7.81
CA VAL A 355 -2.36 -7.18 -8.64
C VAL A 355 -1.21 -7.57 -9.55
N GLY A 356 -0.51 -8.65 -9.20
CA GLY A 356 0.70 -9.03 -9.93
C GLY A 356 1.75 -7.94 -9.97
N SER A 357 2.42 -7.82 -11.10
CA SER A 357 3.49 -6.85 -11.33
C SER A 357 3.66 -6.57 -12.83
N GLN A 358 4.62 -5.71 -13.21
CA GLN A 358 4.95 -5.43 -14.62
C GLN A 358 5.41 -6.69 -15.41
N THR A 359 5.72 -7.79 -14.73
CA THR A 359 6.14 -9.05 -15.38
C THR A 359 4.97 -9.99 -15.69
N ASN A 360 3.78 -9.71 -15.16
CA ASN A 360 2.55 -10.45 -15.48
C ASN A 360 1.94 -9.97 -16.79
N THR A 361 1.12 -10.83 -17.40
CA THR A 361 0.28 -10.46 -18.56
C THR A 361 -1.03 -9.81 -18.09
N VAL A 362 -1.67 -9.07 -19.00
CA VAL A 362 -3.03 -8.50 -18.77
C VAL A 362 -4.04 -9.61 -18.45
N GLU A 363 -3.96 -10.75 -19.14
CA GLU A 363 -4.84 -11.90 -18.90
C GLU A 363 -4.65 -12.48 -17.49
N GLU A 364 -3.41 -12.67 -17.04
CA GLU A 364 -3.12 -13.16 -15.68
C GLU A 364 -3.63 -12.21 -14.60
N ALA A 365 -3.51 -10.91 -14.83
CA ALA A 365 -4.03 -9.89 -13.93
C ALA A 365 -5.58 -9.84 -13.93
N LYS A 366 -6.22 -9.97 -15.09
CA LYS A 366 -7.68 -10.10 -15.20
C LYS A 366 -8.21 -11.34 -14.50
N ASN A 367 -7.52 -12.49 -14.63
CA ASN A 367 -7.91 -13.72 -13.94
C ASN A 367 -7.88 -13.56 -12.40
N ALA A 368 -7.10 -12.63 -11.85
CA ALA A 368 -7.09 -12.32 -10.43
C ALA A 368 -8.33 -11.57 -9.94
N MET A 369 -9.08 -10.92 -10.83
CA MET A 369 -10.27 -10.13 -10.45
C MET A 369 -11.43 -11.01 -9.99
N GLU A 370 -11.62 -12.20 -10.59
CA GLU A 370 -12.69 -13.13 -10.20
C GLU A 370 -12.56 -13.54 -8.70
N PRO A 371 -11.43 -14.11 -8.24
CA PRO A 371 -11.23 -14.45 -6.83
C PRO A 371 -11.17 -13.20 -5.93
N LEU A 372 -10.65 -12.05 -6.40
CA LEU A 372 -10.62 -10.81 -5.63
C LEU A 372 -12.04 -10.29 -5.35
N ALA A 373 -12.92 -10.27 -6.36
CA ALA A 373 -14.34 -9.90 -6.19
C ALA A 373 -15.05 -10.84 -5.20
N ALA A 374 -14.80 -12.15 -5.30
CA ALA A 374 -15.40 -13.15 -4.42
C ALA A 374 -15.02 -12.95 -2.95
N ILE A 375 -13.72 -12.75 -2.65
CA ILE A 375 -13.27 -12.54 -1.28
C ILE A 375 -13.74 -11.17 -0.74
N LEU A 376 -13.73 -10.13 -1.57
CA LEU A 376 -14.22 -8.81 -1.20
C LEU A 376 -15.69 -8.88 -0.82
N TYR A 377 -16.53 -9.50 -1.65
CA TYR A 377 -17.95 -9.70 -1.34
C TYR A 377 -18.15 -10.49 -0.04
N LYS A 378 -17.43 -11.61 0.16
CA LYS A 378 -17.52 -12.40 1.40
C LYS A 378 -17.19 -11.58 2.64
N VAL A 379 -16.16 -10.75 2.59
CA VAL A 379 -15.80 -9.89 3.73
C VAL A 379 -16.86 -8.82 3.96
N LEU A 380 -17.33 -8.17 2.91
CA LEU A 380 -18.28 -7.05 3.03
C LEU A 380 -19.73 -7.49 3.33
N SER A 381 -20.17 -8.65 2.83
CA SER A 381 -21.51 -9.16 3.09
C SER A 381 -21.61 -10.01 4.38
N GLY A 382 -20.47 -10.54 4.85
CA GLY A 382 -20.46 -11.48 5.98
C GLY A 382 -20.99 -12.87 5.66
N LYS A 383 -21.14 -13.22 4.37
CA LYS A 383 -21.72 -14.51 3.89
C LYS A 383 -20.66 -15.54 3.57
#